data_c514bbee1ea131e149d6bbd2f62b1856
#
_entry.id   c514bbee1ea131e149d6bbd2f62b1856
#
_cell.length_a   1.000
_cell.length_b   1.000
_cell.length_c   1.000
_cell.angle_alpha   90.00
_cell.angle_beta   90.00
_cell.angle_gamma   90.00
#
_symmetry.space_group_name_H-M   'P 1'
#
loop_
_entity.id
_entity.type
_entity.pdbx_description
1 polymer ?
#
loop_
_entity_poly.entity_id
_entity_poly.type
_entity_poly.pdbx_seq_one_letter_code
_entity_poly.pdbx_strand_id
1 'polypeptide(L)'
;MDFNYKGKPILPTKTALNELSEIDVNLYEVPEILENGFEIRKRKKNIIERGVQRGSKVINVVVVDLGNYYKLIHAGKFTLSKKFKTLKNQRFFGSRKF
;
A
#
# COMPACT_ATOMS: atom_id res chain seq x y z
N MET A 1 -15.66 -10.96 9.60
CA MET A 1 -14.38 -10.88 9.04
C MET A 1 -13.66 -9.64 9.50
N ASP A 2 -12.49 -9.84 9.91
CA ASP A 2 -11.75 -8.74 10.51
C ASP A 2 -11.01 -7.94 9.47
N PHE A 3 -11.21 -6.65 9.51
CA PHE A 3 -10.56 -5.74 8.60
C PHE A 3 -9.43 -5.07 9.37
N ASN A 4 -8.38 -5.85 9.60
CA ASN A 4 -7.29 -5.47 10.50
C ASN A 4 -5.93 -5.57 9.84
N TYR A 5 -4.99 -4.84 10.41
CA TYR A 5 -3.59 -4.94 10.06
C TYR A 5 -2.80 -4.83 11.37
N LYS A 6 -1.95 -5.82 11.64
CA LYS A 6 -1.14 -5.85 12.86
C LYS A 6 -2.00 -5.71 14.12
N GLY A 7 -3.17 -6.34 14.09
CA GLY A 7 -4.04 -6.38 15.26
C GLY A 7 -4.86 -5.14 15.48
N LYS A 8 -4.82 -4.17 14.57
CA LYS A 8 -5.58 -2.93 14.72
C LYS A 8 -6.51 -2.76 13.53
N PRO A 9 -7.71 -2.21 13.74
CA PRO A 9 -8.65 -2.04 12.63
C PRO A 9 -8.17 -1.00 11.64
N ILE A 10 -8.62 -1.17 10.40
CA ILE A 10 -8.35 -0.23 9.33
C ILE A 10 -9.65 0.51 9.03
N LEU A 11 -9.62 1.83 9.11
CA LEU A 11 -10.80 2.64 8.85
C LEU A 11 -10.54 3.50 7.62
N PRO A 12 -11.31 3.30 6.54
CA PRO A 12 -11.07 4.03 5.31
C PRO A 12 -11.70 5.41 5.34
N THR A 13 -11.04 6.37 4.70
CA THR A 13 -11.65 7.65 4.43
C THR A 13 -12.57 7.52 3.22
N LYS A 14 -13.43 8.50 3.04
CA LYS A 14 -14.29 8.54 1.86
C LYS A 14 -13.45 8.62 0.59
N THR A 15 -12.39 9.40 0.61
CA THR A 15 -11.47 9.50 -0.52
C THR A 15 -10.89 8.14 -0.87
N ALA A 16 -10.42 7.41 0.14
CA ALA A 16 -9.84 6.10 -0.10
C ALA A 16 -10.86 5.13 -0.66
N LEU A 17 -12.09 5.16 -0.16
CA LEU A 17 -13.15 4.30 -0.69
C LEU A 17 -13.43 4.61 -2.16
N ASN A 18 -13.48 5.89 -2.51
CA ASN A 18 -13.68 6.28 -3.90
C ASN A 18 -12.53 5.81 -4.77
N GLU A 19 -11.32 5.95 -4.29
CA GLU A 19 -10.15 5.53 -5.06
C GLU A 19 -10.12 4.03 -5.27
N LEU A 20 -10.47 3.26 -4.25
CA LEU A 20 -10.55 1.81 -4.39
C LEU A 20 -11.58 1.43 -5.45
N SER A 21 -12.71 2.12 -5.44
CA SER A 21 -13.75 1.86 -6.42
C SER A 21 -13.25 2.14 -7.83
N GLU A 22 -12.52 3.22 -8.00
CA GLU A 22 -12.01 3.61 -9.32
C GLU A 22 -11.02 2.61 -9.88
N ILE A 23 -10.25 1.97 -9.03
CA ILE A 23 -9.26 0.99 -9.48
C ILE A 23 -9.78 -0.43 -9.38
N ASP A 24 -11.05 -0.60 -9.02
CA ASP A 24 -11.71 -1.89 -8.96
C ASP A 24 -11.02 -2.83 -7.98
N VAL A 25 -10.68 -2.32 -6.83
CA VAL A 25 -10.08 -3.10 -5.75
C VAL A 25 -11.06 -3.16 -4.60
N ASN A 26 -11.28 -4.37 -4.10
CA ASN A 26 -12.19 -4.57 -3.00
C ASN A 26 -11.53 -4.10 -1.70
N LEU A 27 -12.32 -3.47 -0.84
CA LEU A 27 -11.83 -2.99 0.44
C LEU A 27 -11.17 -4.12 1.25
N TYR A 28 -11.70 -5.32 1.15
CA TYR A 28 -11.17 -6.44 1.91
C TYR A 28 -9.83 -6.95 1.42
N GLU A 29 -9.36 -6.46 0.28
CA GLU A 29 -8.01 -6.80 -0.18
C GLU A 29 -6.95 -5.94 0.50
N VAL A 30 -7.33 -4.84 1.13
CA VAL A 30 -6.37 -3.91 1.71
C VAL A 30 -5.51 -4.55 2.80
N PRO A 31 -6.07 -5.32 3.75
CA PRO A 31 -5.21 -5.97 4.75
C PRO A 31 -4.18 -6.88 4.12
N GLU A 32 -4.56 -7.60 3.07
CA GLU A 32 -3.63 -8.48 2.39
C GLU A 32 -2.52 -7.70 1.70
N ILE A 33 -2.86 -6.58 1.07
CA ILE A 33 -1.86 -5.73 0.43
C ILE A 33 -0.88 -5.20 1.47
N LEU A 34 -1.38 -4.78 2.61
CA LEU A 34 -0.51 -4.28 3.66
C LEU A 34 0.40 -5.37 4.20
N GLU A 35 -0.13 -6.58 4.34
CA GLU A 35 0.60 -7.66 4.96
C GLU A 35 1.61 -8.30 4.02
N ASN A 36 1.21 -8.54 2.78
CA ASN A 36 2.03 -9.28 1.82
C ASN A 36 2.72 -8.39 0.81
N GLY A 37 2.39 -7.11 0.80
CA GLY A 37 2.95 -6.20 -0.17
C GLY A 37 4.36 -5.77 0.16
N PHE A 38 4.91 -4.96 -0.71
CA PHE A 38 6.26 -4.41 -0.50
C PHE A 38 6.13 -2.91 -0.28
N GLU A 39 7.14 -2.37 0.38
CA GLU A 39 7.16 -0.94 0.66
C GLU A 39 7.41 -0.17 -0.62
N ILE A 40 6.49 0.74 -0.95
CA ILE A 40 6.62 1.55 -2.16
C ILE A 40 7.67 2.63 -1.96
N ARG A 41 7.56 3.34 -0.86
CA ARG A 41 8.52 4.37 -0.52
C ARG A 41 8.47 4.60 0.98
N LYS A 42 9.56 5.10 1.49
CA LYS A 42 9.61 5.43 2.88
C LYS A 42 8.95 6.77 3.09
N ARG A 43 8.02 6.81 4.01
CA ARG A 43 7.29 8.03 4.32
C ARG A 43 7.55 8.41 5.77
N LYS A 44 6.73 9.31 6.30
CA LYS A 44 6.87 9.67 7.68
C LYS A 44 6.67 8.46 8.57
N LYS A 45 7.16 8.55 9.79
CA LYS A 45 7.22 7.44 10.71
C LYS A 45 5.91 6.67 10.84
N ASN A 46 4.81 7.39 10.90
CA ASN A 46 3.51 6.77 11.12
C ASN A 46 2.72 6.56 9.83
N ILE A 47 3.33 6.76 8.67
CA ILE A 47 2.65 6.58 7.39
C ILE A 47 3.29 5.40 6.67
N ILE A 48 2.45 4.45 6.26
CA ILE A 48 2.89 3.23 5.60
C ILE A 48 2.28 3.19 4.22
N GLU A 49 3.11 3.01 3.21
CA GLU A 49 2.65 2.83 1.84
C GLU A 49 3.17 1.51 1.32
N ARG A 50 2.26 0.60 1.00
CA ARG A 50 2.62 -0.72 0.51
C ARG A 50 1.82 -1.03 -0.73
N GLY A 51 2.35 -1.96 -1.52
CA GLY A 51 1.70 -2.32 -2.76
C GLY A 51 1.98 -3.73 -3.18
N VAL A 52 1.21 -4.20 -4.14
CA VAL A 52 1.41 -5.51 -4.75
C VAL A 52 1.39 -5.35 -6.25
N GLN A 53 2.15 -6.21 -6.92
CA GLN A 53 2.18 -6.19 -8.37
C GLN A 53 1.14 -7.16 -8.90
N ARG A 54 0.36 -6.69 -9.85
CA ARG A 54 -0.62 -7.53 -10.55
C ARG A 54 -0.46 -7.29 -12.03
N GLY A 55 0.20 -8.24 -12.70
CA GLY A 55 0.55 -8.08 -14.11
C GLY A 55 1.52 -6.94 -14.27
N SER A 56 1.20 -6.00 -15.14
CA SER A 56 2.05 -4.83 -15.37
C SER A 56 1.70 -3.66 -14.48
N LYS A 57 0.78 -3.87 -13.53
CA LYS A 57 0.31 -2.81 -12.66
C LYS A 57 0.75 -3.04 -11.23
N VAL A 58 0.84 -1.97 -10.49
CA VAL A 58 1.07 -2.01 -9.04
C VAL A 58 -0.12 -1.34 -8.37
N ILE A 59 -0.70 -2.03 -7.41
CA ILE A 59 -1.78 -1.48 -6.61
C ILE A 59 -1.18 -1.11 -5.27
N ASN A 60 -1.35 0.15 -4.86
CA ASN A 60 -0.77 0.62 -3.61
C ASN A 60 -1.84 1.19 -2.70
N VAL A 61 -1.58 1.09 -1.40
CA VAL A 61 -2.44 1.66 -0.39
C VAL A 61 -1.58 2.42 0.62
N VAL A 62 -2.16 3.46 1.19
CA VAL A 62 -1.47 4.30 2.16
C VAL A 62 -2.32 4.38 3.41
N VAL A 63 -1.72 4.02 4.54
CA VAL A 63 -2.40 4.10 5.83
C VAL A 63 -1.58 4.93 6.80
N VAL A 64 -2.27 5.55 7.73
CA VAL A 64 -1.66 6.30 8.82
C VAL A 64 -1.92 5.54 10.11
N ASP A 65 -0.86 5.29 10.87
CA ASP A 65 -0.98 4.63 12.17
C ASP A 65 -1.34 5.68 13.20
N LEU A 66 -2.56 5.60 13.71
CA LEU A 66 -3.06 6.56 14.69
C LEU A 66 -3.08 5.97 16.10
N GLY A 67 -2.37 4.86 16.30
CA GLY A 67 -2.27 4.25 17.61
C GLY A 67 -3.30 3.15 17.79
N ASN A 68 -4.55 3.51 17.88
CA ASN A 68 -5.64 2.56 18.08
C ASN A 68 -6.08 1.90 16.80
N TYR A 69 -5.81 2.53 15.66
CA TYR A 69 -6.27 2.02 14.38
C TYR A 69 -5.41 2.62 13.28
N TYR A 70 -5.57 2.04 12.09
CA TYR A 70 -4.95 2.57 10.89
C TYR A 70 -6.01 3.29 10.07
N LYS A 71 -5.69 4.49 9.62
CA LYS A 71 -6.58 5.23 8.76
C LYS A 71 -6.13 5.05 7.32
N LEU A 72 -6.99 4.46 6.49
CA LEU A 72 -6.67 4.28 5.07
C LEU A 72 -6.99 5.58 4.36
N ILE A 73 -5.99 6.25 3.85
CA ILE A 73 -6.16 7.58 3.29
C ILE A 73 -6.09 7.61 1.77
N HIS A 74 -5.38 6.67 1.16
CA HIS A 74 -5.25 6.64 -0.30
C HIS A 74 -5.12 5.23 -0.81
N ALA A 75 -5.57 5.04 -2.05
CA ALA A 75 -5.33 3.81 -2.80
C ALA A 75 -5.09 4.21 -4.25
N GLY A 76 -4.23 3.48 -4.94
CA GLY A 76 -3.90 3.83 -6.30
C GLY A 76 -3.48 2.63 -7.11
N LYS A 77 -3.35 2.85 -8.41
CA LYS A 77 -2.87 1.84 -9.34
C LYS A 77 -2.04 2.55 -10.39
N PHE A 78 -0.85 2.04 -10.66
CA PHE A 78 0.00 2.64 -11.67
C PHE A 78 0.70 1.56 -12.46
N THR A 79 1.12 1.92 -13.67
CA THR A 79 1.82 0.97 -14.53
C THR A 79 3.26 0.82 -14.08
N LEU A 80 3.70 -0.41 -13.99
CA LEU A 80 5.07 -0.69 -13.59
C LEU A 80 6.01 -0.21 -14.68
N SER A 81 6.94 0.67 -14.30
CA SER A 81 7.91 1.20 -15.22
C SER A 81 9.26 0.54 -14.97
N LYS A 82 10.13 0.68 -15.95
CA LYS A 82 11.48 0.17 -15.81
C LYS A 82 12.19 0.80 -14.61
N LYS A 83 12.01 2.09 -14.45
CA LYS A 83 12.64 2.82 -13.35
C LYS A 83 12.13 2.29 -12.01
N PHE A 84 10.84 2.04 -11.91
CA PHE A 84 10.29 1.52 -10.69
C PHE A 84 10.81 0.13 -10.38
N LYS A 85 10.95 -0.70 -11.41
CA LYS A 85 11.51 -2.04 -11.22
C LYS A 85 12.90 -1.96 -10.64
N THR A 86 13.71 -1.04 -11.13
CA THR A 86 15.04 -0.85 -10.62
C THR A 86 15.04 -0.49 -9.14
N LEU A 87 14.19 0.45 -8.77
CA LEU A 87 14.08 0.85 -7.38
C LEU A 87 13.63 -0.31 -6.50
N LYS A 88 12.67 -1.08 -6.98
CA LYS A 88 12.17 -2.21 -6.24
C LYS A 88 13.25 -3.24 -6.01
N ASN A 89 14.07 -3.49 -7.02
CA ASN A 89 15.16 -4.43 -6.89
C ASN A 89 16.20 -3.93 -5.91
N GLN A 90 16.48 -2.66 -5.93
CA GLN A 90 17.43 -2.09 -4.98
C GLN A 90 16.94 -2.26 -3.55
N ARG A 91 15.64 -2.08 -3.34
CA ARG A 91 15.11 -2.29 -2.01
C ARG A 91 15.30 -3.71 -1.53
N PHE A 92 15.05 -4.65 -2.43
CA PHE A 92 15.18 -6.03 -2.07
C PHE A 92 16.61 -6.42 -1.76
N PHE A 93 17.53 -5.82 -2.47
CA PHE A 93 18.92 -6.17 -2.29
C PHE A 93 19.65 -5.18 -1.44
N GLY A 94 18.93 -4.33 -0.86
CA GLY A 94 19.52 -3.46 0.01
C GLY A 94 20.08 -2.35 -0.63
N SER A 95 20.35 -1.93 -0.87
CA SER A 95 20.74 -1.01 -1.29
C SER A 95 21.57 -0.58 -1.94
N ARG A 96 21.86 -0.35 -2.46
CA ARG A 96 22.65 -0.03 -3.11
C ARG A 96 22.71 1.04 -3.43
N LYS A 97 22.83 1.80 -3.58
CA LYS A 97 22.95 2.71 -3.83
C LYS A 97 22.69 3.12 -4.68
N PHE A 98 22.45 3.80 -4.80
CA PHE A 98 22.24 4.22 -5.70
C PHE A 98 22.09 5.33 -5.61
#